data_9c40dda493cd2f2b5e474c51371cb18d
#
_entry.id   9c40dda493cd2f2b5e474c51371cb18d
#
_cell.length_a   1.000
_cell.length_b   1.000
_cell.length_c   1.000
_cell.angle_alpha   90.00
_cell.angle_beta   90.00
_cell.angle_gamma   90.00
#
_symmetry.space_group_name_H-M   'P 1'
#
loop_
_entity.id
_entity.type
_entity.pdbx_description
1 polymer ?
#
loop_
_entity_poly.entity_id
_entity_poly.type
_entity_poly.pdbx_seq_one_letter_code
_entity_poly.pdbx_strand_id
1 'polypeptide(L)'
;MNWNMNSNEPVKVRGFRHQFAVREFECGLLYRHGKFQVRLEAGRHVRWGFGYALTTVDLRKQTFPVAGQEVLSSDNVGLKVSVAVTVQVADPLKAMHEVQDWRGHLYSAVQIALRALVAAQPVEALLVQRLDVGKQLLAAVQPEAGKIGIAVQATEVKDVMFPGDLKKAFAEVLKAKQEGQAALERARGESAALRNLANAARLLESNPALQNLRLIQSISAAGNTLVMGLPTGFVPLNAGKAAPKGPDAKENEAGEE
;
A
#
# COMPACT_ATOMS: atom_id res chain seq x y z
N MET A 1 -22.65 -15.39 4.62
CA MET A 1 -22.96 -14.67 3.36
C MET A 1 -23.23 -15.72 2.31
N ASN A 2 -24.54 -15.93 2.01
CA ASN A 2 -24.96 -16.90 1.01
C ASN A 2 -24.61 -16.38 -0.39
N TRP A 3 -23.57 -16.92 -0.97
CA TRP A 3 -23.28 -16.76 -2.38
C TRP A 3 -24.16 -17.73 -3.14
N ASN A 4 -25.31 -17.26 -3.57
CA ASN A 4 -26.22 -18.04 -4.38
C ASN A 4 -25.59 -18.32 -5.75
N MET A 5 -24.86 -19.45 -5.85
CA MET A 5 -24.49 -20.07 -7.12
C MET A 5 -25.71 -20.88 -7.55
N ASN A 6 -26.54 -20.33 -8.36
CA ASN A 6 -27.23 -21.01 -9.44
C ASN A 6 -28.50 -20.30 -9.82
N SER A 7 -28.42 -19.57 -10.85
CA SER A 7 -29.58 -19.29 -11.66
C SER A 7 -29.29 -19.65 -13.12
N ASN A 8 -28.99 -20.92 -13.37
CA ASN A 8 -29.14 -21.48 -14.69
C ASN A 8 -30.05 -22.69 -14.57
N GLU A 9 -31.32 -22.42 -14.19
CA GLU A 9 -32.37 -23.40 -14.49
C GLU A 9 -32.39 -23.59 -16.00
N PRO A 10 -32.35 -24.85 -16.48
CA PRO A 10 -32.51 -25.12 -17.89
C PRO A 10 -33.84 -24.53 -18.34
N VAL A 11 -33.81 -23.65 -19.32
CA VAL A 11 -35.05 -23.17 -19.94
C VAL A 11 -35.80 -24.40 -20.41
N LYS A 12 -36.84 -24.80 -19.70
CA LYS A 12 -37.68 -25.92 -20.02
C LYS A 12 -38.42 -25.60 -21.31
N VAL A 13 -37.90 -26.09 -22.42
CA VAL A 13 -38.61 -26.04 -23.69
C VAL A 13 -39.46 -27.29 -23.76
N ARG A 14 -40.73 -27.09 -24.07
CA ARG A 14 -41.78 -28.10 -24.24
C ARG A 14 -41.31 -29.21 -25.19
N GLY A 15 -41.20 -30.45 -24.72
CA GLY A 15 -40.97 -31.62 -25.56
C GLY A 15 -39.52 -32.13 -25.62
N PHE A 16 -39.21 -33.00 -26.55
CA PHE A 16 -37.94 -33.72 -26.80
C PHE A 16 -36.71 -32.84 -27.11
N ARG A 17 -36.91 -31.53 -27.28
CA ARG A 17 -35.89 -30.59 -27.72
C ARG A 17 -35.47 -29.67 -26.59
N HIS A 18 -34.20 -29.74 -26.18
CA HIS A 18 -33.56 -28.85 -25.20
C HIS A 18 -32.74 -27.80 -25.93
N GLN A 19 -32.88 -26.54 -25.53
CA GLN A 19 -32.10 -25.43 -26.05
C GLN A 19 -31.35 -24.81 -24.90
N PHE A 20 -30.01 -24.68 -25.07
CA PHE A 20 -29.09 -24.10 -24.10
C PHE A 20 -28.46 -22.88 -24.72
N ALA A 21 -28.32 -21.80 -23.97
CA ALA A 21 -27.53 -20.62 -24.34
C ALA A 21 -26.38 -20.48 -23.36
N VAL A 22 -25.15 -20.50 -23.89
CA VAL A 22 -23.92 -20.28 -23.12
C VAL A 22 -23.44 -18.89 -23.49
N ARG A 23 -23.16 -18.06 -22.49
CA ARG A 23 -22.66 -16.70 -22.70
C ARG A 23 -21.18 -16.73 -23.09
N GLU A 24 -20.69 -15.65 -23.72
CA GLU A 24 -19.29 -15.55 -24.18
C GLU A 24 -18.25 -15.72 -23.07
N PHE A 25 -18.58 -15.31 -21.87
CA PHE A 25 -17.70 -15.40 -20.71
C PHE A 25 -17.90 -16.67 -19.87
N GLU A 26 -18.76 -17.60 -20.32
CA GLU A 26 -19.09 -18.85 -19.63
C GLU A 26 -18.65 -20.03 -20.47
N CYS A 27 -18.36 -21.12 -19.80
CA CYS A 27 -18.22 -22.44 -20.38
C CYS A 27 -19.35 -23.34 -19.89
N GLY A 28 -20.04 -24.00 -20.80
CA GLY A 28 -21.09 -24.95 -20.46
C GLY A 28 -20.52 -26.37 -20.34
N LEU A 29 -20.87 -27.06 -19.25
CA LEU A 29 -20.63 -28.50 -19.09
C LEU A 29 -21.97 -29.21 -19.22
N LEU A 30 -22.11 -29.98 -20.28
CA LEU A 30 -23.36 -30.72 -20.58
C LEU A 30 -23.27 -32.12 -19.99
N TYR A 31 -24.28 -32.46 -19.19
CA TYR A 31 -24.46 -33.78 -18.60
C TYR A 31 -25.71 -34.45 -19.19
N ARG A 32 -25.67 -35.76 -19.33
CA ARG A 32 -26.82 -36.59 -19.68
C ARG A 32 -26.93 -37.74 -18.69
N HIS A 33 -28.08 -37.83 -18.04
CA HIS A 33 -28.31 -38.82 -16.98
C HIS A 33 -27.21 -38.81 -15.89
N GLY A 34 -26.73 -37.61 -15.52
CA GLY A 34 -25.68 -37.44 -14.52
C GLY A 34 -24.24 -37.69 -15.01
N LYS A 35 -24.03 -38.11 -16.26
CA LYS A 35 -22.69 -38.34 -16.84
C LYS A 35 -22.30 -37.15 -17.73
N PHE A 36 -21.05 -36.67 -17.56
CA PHE A 36 -20.48 -35.66 -18.44
C PHE A 36 -20.44 -36.11 -19.88
N GLN A 37 -20.87 -35.30 -20.80
CA GLN A 37 -20.91 -35.58 -22.23
C GLN A 37 -19.93 -34.73 -23.03
N VAL A 38 -20.05 -33.41 -22.90
CA VAL A 38 -19.28 -32.49 -23.73
C VAL A 38 -19.21 -31.11 -23.08
N ARG A 39 -18.11 -30.43 -23.34
CA ARG A 39 -17.92 -28.99 -23.06
C ARG A 39 -18.57 -28.20 -24.20
N LEU A 40 -19.39 -27.20 -23.84
CA LEU A 40 -20.04 -26.30 -24.78
C LEU A 40 -19.37 -24.94 -24.70
N GLU A 41 -18.99 -24.43 -25.87
CA GLU A 41 -18.50 -23.06 -26.03
C GLU A 41 -19.66 -22.07 -26.05
N ALA A 42 -19.33 -20.77 -26.06
CA ALA A 42 -20.32 -19.71 -26.14
C ALA A 42 -21.21 -19.88 -27.38
N GLY A 43 -22.50 -19.65 -27.19
CA GLY A 43 -23.47 -19.73 -28.27
C GLY A 43 -24.73 -20.51 -27.91
N ARG A 44 -25.54 -20.74 -28.91
CA ARG A 44 -26.82 -21.45 -28.80
C ARG A 44 -26.66 -22.92 -29.22
N HIS A 45 -26.94 -23.82 -28.31
CA HIS A 45 -26.85 -25.26 -28.51
C HIS A 45 -28.21 -25.91 -28.43
N VAL A 46 -28.50 -26.82 -29.33
CA VAL A 46 -29.77 -27.58 -29.37
C VAL A 46 -29.41 -29.07 -29.25
N ARG A 47 -30.11 -29.76 -28.37
CA ARG A 47 -30.03 -31.20 -28.13
C ARG A 47 -31.38 -31.84 -28.15
N TRP A 48 -31.47 -33.04 -28.69
CA TRP A 48 -32.69 -33.84 -28.75
C TRP A 48 -32.58 -35.03 -27.80
N GLY A 49 -33.54 -35.25 -27.00
CA GLY A 49 -33.59 -36.39 -26.05
C GLY A 49 -33.93 -35.95 -24.64
N PHE A 50 -33.79 -36.88 -23.69
CA PHE A 50 -34.10 -36.63 -22.28
C PHE A 50 -32.85 -36.68 -21.40
N GLY A 51 -32.98 -36.11 -20.17
CA GLY A 51 -31.97 -36.23 -19.11
C GLY A 51 -30.76 -35.34 -19.29
N TYR A 52 -30.86 -34.24 -20.04
CA TYR A 52 -29.80 -33.26 -20.17
C TYR A 52 -29.85 -32.23 -19.02
N ALA A 53 -28.70 -31.95 -18.47
CA ALA A 53 -28.44 -30.88 -17.50
C ALA A 53 -27.24 -30.07 -17.96
N LEU A 54 -27.31 -28.75 -17.86
CA LEU A 54 -26.24 -27.85 -18.17
C LEU A 54 -25.77 -27.17 -16.89
N THR A 55 -24.48 -27.20 -16.65
CA THR A 55 -23.82 -26.40 -15.61
C THR A 55 -22.91 -25.39 -16.31
N THR A 56 -23.02 -24.12 -15.96
CA THR A 56 -22.15 -23.08 -16.55
C THR A 56 -21.10 -22.64 -15.55
N VAL A 57 -19.91 -22.38 -16.04
CA VAL A 57 -18.75 -21.92 -15.24
C VAL A 57 -18.27 -20.61 -15.85
N ASP A 58 -18.17 -19.58 -15.03
CA ASP A 58 -17.64 -18.26 -15.43
C ASP A 58 -16.12 -18.33 -15.58
N LEU A 59 -15.63 -17.92 -16.75
CA LEU A 59 -14.20 -17.95 -17.10
C LEU A 59 -13.50 -16.61 -16.88
N ARG A 60 -14.23 -15.58 -16.41
CA ARG A 60 -13.63 -14.28 -16.14
C ARG A 60 -12.72 -14.33 -14.91
N LYS A 61 -11.80 -13.37 -14.88
CA LYS A 61 -10.98 -13.14 -13.69
C LYS A 61 -11.87 -12.73 -12.52
N GLN A 62 -11.65 -13.36 -11.39
CA GLN A 62 -12.38 -13.10 -10.15
C GLN A 62 -11.37 -12.81 -9.05
N THR A 63 -11.59 -11.73 -8.30
CA THR A 63 -10.77 -11.39 -7.15
C THR A 63 -11.61 -11.59 -5.90
N PHE A 64 -11.09 -12.34 -4.96
CA PHE A 64 -11.72 -12.53 -3.66
C PHE A 64 -10.75 -12.20 -2.51
N PRO A 65 -11.26 -11.56 -1.46
CA PRO A 65 -10.47 -11.28 -0.28
C PRO A 65 -10.38 -12.54 0.59
N VAL A 66 -9.18 -12.86 1.02
CA VAL A 66 -8.94 -13.83 2.09
C VAL A 66 -8.85 -13.05 3.39
N ALA A 67 -9.81 -13.28 4.30
CA ALA A 67 -9.89 -12.59 5.56
C ALA A 67 -8.61 -12.83 6.39
N GLY A 68 -8.14 -11.77 7.03
CA GLY A 68 -6.95 -11.82 7.85
C GLY A 68 -7.10 -12.78 9.02
N GLN A 69 -6.15 -13.70 9.15
CA GLN A 69 -5.99 -14.56 10.30
C GLN A 69 -4.87 -14.04 11.20
N GLU A 70 -5.01 -14.26 12.47
CA GLU A 70 -3.91 -14.05 13.42
C GLU A 70 -2.89 -15.16 13.23
N VAL A 71 -1.68 -14.75 12.88
CA VAL A 71 -0.55 -15.65 12.67
C VAL A 71 0.64 -15.08 13.44
N LEU A 72 1.41 -15.95 14.07
CA LEU A 72 2.67 -15.59 14.71
C LEU A 72 3.78 -15.57 13.66
N SER A 73 4.58 -14.50 13.66
CA SER A 73 5.81 -14.42 12.88
C SER A 73 6.93 -15.24 13.54
N SER A 74 8.09 -15.36 12.88
CA SER A 74 9.27 -16.00 13.47
C SER A 74 9.74 -15.34 14.77
N ASP A 75 9.42 -14.07 14.97
CA ASP A 75 9.75 -13.29 16.18
C ASP A 75 8.68 -13.38 17.27
N ASN A 76 7.75 -14.34 17.18
CA ASN A 76 6.61 -14.52 18.10
C ASN A 76 5.66 -13.29 18.17
N VAL A 77 5.62 -12.49 17.15
CA VAL A 77 4.71 -11.34 17.05
C VAL A 77 3.41 -11.76 16.37
N GLY A 78 2.29 -11.55 17.04
CA GLY A 78 0.96 -11.79 16.47
C GLY A 78 0.63 -10.75 15.39
N LEU A 79 0.34 -11.21 14.19
CA LEU A 79 -0.01 -10.37 13.04
C LEU A 79 -1.35 -10.82 12.48
N LYS A 80 -2.16 -9.86 12.02
CA LYS A 80 -3.33 -10.16 11.21
C LYS A 80 -3.07 -9.70 9.78
N VAL A 81 -2.92 -10.67 8.87
CA VAL A 81 -2.61 -10.40 7.46
C VAL A 81 -3.80 -10.75 6.60
N SER A 82 -4.26 -9.84 5.76
CA SER A 82 -5.29 -10.05 4.75
C SER A 82 -4.68 -9.97 3.35
N VAL A 83 -5.17 -10.85 2.45
CA VAL A 83 -4.70 -10.91 1.06
C VAL A 83 -5.87 -10.89 0.10
N ALA A 84 -5.64 -10.35 -1.08
CA ALA A 84 -6.53 -10.46 -2.22
C ALA A 84 -5.92 -11.42 -3.23
N VAL A 85 -6.74 -12.36 -3.71
CA VAL A 85 -6.30 -13.37 -4.68
C VAL A 85 -7.12 -13.21 -5.95
N THR A 86 -6.43 -13.01 -7.07
CA THR A 86 -7.06 -12.94 -8.39
C THR A 86 -6.84 -14.24 -9.13
N VAL A 87 -7.94 -14.87 -9.50
CA VAL A 87 -7.96 -16.19 -10.12
C VAL A 87 -8.79 -16.19 -11.38
N GLN A 88 -8.56 -17.19 -12.20
CA GLN A 88 -9.33 -17.48 -13.40
C GLN A 88 -9.50 -19.00 -13.53
N VAL A 89 -10.67 -19.45 -13.92
CA VAL A 89 -10.89 -20.87 -14.21
C VAL A 89 -10.24 -21.20 -15.55
N ALA A 90 -9.18 -22.00 -15.51
CA ALA A 90 -8.45 -22.47 -16.68
C ALA A 90 -9.08 -23.75 -17.26
N ASP A 91 -9.43 -24.69 -16.37
CA ASP A 91 -10.10 -25.93 -16.77
C ASP A 91 -11.41 -26.08 -15.98
N PRO A 92 -12.57 -25.72 -16.61
CA PRO A 92 -13.87 -25.81 -15.98
C PRO A 92 -14.27 -27.22 -15.55
N LEU A 93 -13.79 -28.23 -16.27
CA LEU A 93 -14.12 -29.62 -15.97
C LEU A 93 -13.46 -30.05 -14.65
N LYS A 94 -12.17 -29.79 -14.51
CA LYS A 94 -11.46 -30.07 -13.25
C LYS A 94 -12.04 -29.29 -12.10
N ALA A 95 -12.33 -28.01 -12.29
CA ALA A 95 -12.88 -27.14 -11.25
C ALA A 95 -14.22 -27.64 -10.68
N MET A 96 -15.01 -28.37 -11.49
CA MET A 96 -16.30 -28.91 -11.08
C MET A 96 -16.29 -30.36 -10.65
N HIS A 97 -15.28 -31.15 -11.06
CA HIS A 97 -15.24 -32.60 -10.79
C HIS A 97 -14.26 -32.99 -9.71
N GLU A 98 -13.13 -32.26 -9.56
CA GLU A 98 -12.11 -32.62 -8.57
C GLU A 98 -12.51 -32.23 -7.14
N VAL A 99 -13.25 -31.13 -6.99
CA VAL A 99 -13.67 -30.61 -5.69
C VAL A 99 -15.12 -30.12 -5.75
N GLN A 100 -15.82 -30.25 -4.63
CA GLN A 100 -17.21 -29.80 -4.51
C GLN A 100 -17.30 -28.25 -4.59
N ASP A 101 -16.40 -27.55 -3.91
CA ASP A 101 -16.28 -26.09 -3.90
C ASP A 101 -14.81 -25.70 -4.09
N TRP A 102 -14.45 -25.39 -5.31
CA TRP A 102 -13.08 -24.95 -5.64
C TRP A 102 -12.70 -23.62 -4.95
N ARG A 103 -13.69 -22.73 -4.67
CA ARG A 103 -13.42 -21.47 -3.97
C ARG A 103 -13.05 -21.71 -2.52
N GLY A 104 -13.84 -22.51 -1.81
CA GLY A 104 -13.55 -22.89 -0.44
C GLY A 104 -12.24 -23.65 -0.29
N HIS A 105 -11.95 -24.56 -1.23
CA HIS A 105 -10.70 -25.29 -1.27
C HIS A 105 -9.51 -24.36 -1.46
N LEU A 106 -9.56 -23.47 -2.48
CA LEU A 106 -8.51 -22.51 -2.75
C LEU A 106 -8.34 -21.50 -1.60
N TYR A 107 -9.44 -21.04 -1.00
CA TYR A 107 -9.41 -20.19 0.17
C TYR A 107 -8.60 -20.82 1.31
N SER A 108 -8.86 -22.08 1.60
CA SER A 108 -8.13 -22.84 2.63
C SER A 108 -6.65 -23.03 2.27
N ALA A 109 -6.35 -23.34 1.01
CA ALA A 109 -4.98 -23.48 0.53
C ALA A 109 -4.18 -22.18 0.68
N VAL A 110 -4.79 -21.03 0.32
CA VAL A 110 -4.19 -19.72 0.50
C VAL A 110 -3.93 -19.42 1.97
N GLN A 111 -4.88 -19.74 2.85
CA GLN A 111 -4.71 -19.52 4.29
C GLN A 111 -3.55 -20.35 4.87
N ILE A 112 -3.43 -21.60 4.48
CA ILE A 112 -2.35 -22.49 4.94
C ILE A 112 -0.99 -21.96 4.44
N ALA A 113 -0.91 -21.60 3.15
CA ALA A 113 0.30 -21.05 2.56
C ALA A 113 0.71 -19.72 3.20
N LEU A 114 -0.26 -18.83 3.42
CA LEU A 114 -0.02 -17.55 4.08
C LEU A 114 0.53 -17.73 5.50
N ARG A 115 -0.08 -18.63 6.26
CA ARG A 115 0.38 -18.94 7.63
C ARG A 115 1.82 -19.45 7.63
N ALA A 116 2.16 -20.37 6.72
CA ALA A 116 3.50 -20.90 6.60
C ALA A 116 4.54 -19.83 6.24
N LEU A 117 4.19 -18.92 5.31
CA LEU A 117 5.05 -17.82 4.89
C LEU A 117 5.27 -16.78 5.99
N VAL A 118 4.22 -16.40 6.72
CA VAL A 118 4.32 -15.45 7.82
C VAL A 118 5.13 -16.02 8.98
N ALA A 119 4.90 -17.29 9.34
CA ALA A 119 5.63 -17.94 10.43
C ALA A 119 7.14 -18.11 10.14
N ALA A 120 7.53 -18.14 8.87
CA ALA A 120 8.93 -18.29 8.46
C ALA A 120 9.72 -16.97 8.43
N GLN A 121 9.06 -15.82 8.51
CA GLN A 121 9.68 -14.50 8.31
C GLN A 121 9.56 -13.60 9.54
N PRO A 122 10.57 -12.74 9.81
CA PRO A 122 10.46 -11.70 10.83
C PRO A 122 9.52 -10.58 10.38
N VAL A 123 8.93 -9.89 11.36
CA VAL A 123 7.95 -8.82 11.12
C VAL A 123 8.50 -7.70 10.24
N GLU A 124 9.76 -7.34 10.43
CA GLU A 124 10.40 -6.28 9.63
C GLU A 124 10.46 -6.63 8.14
N ALA A 125 10.76 -7.89 7.81
CA ALA A 125 10.81 -8.36 6.43
C ALA A 125 9.42 -8.30 5.77
N LEU A 126 8.37 -8.69 6.50
CA LEU A 126 6.98 -8.61 6.03
C LEU A 126 6.51 -7.19 5.74
N LEU A 127 7.02 -6.19 6.49
CA LEU A 127 6.70 -4.78 6.29
C LEU A 127 7.41 -4.17 5.10
N VAL A 128 8.69 -4.49 4.92
CA VAL A 128 9.54 -3.91 3.87
C VAL A 128 9.28 -4.59 2.52
N GLN A 129 9.04 -5.89 2.52
CA GLN A 129 8.99 -6.72 1.30
C GLN A 129 7.58 -7.25 0.99
N ARG A 130 6.54 -6.43 1.17
CA ARG A 130 5.15 -6.83 0.90
C ARG A 130 4.93 -7.44 -0.49
N LEU A 131 5.60 -6.91 -1.51
CA LEU A 131 5.51 -7.38 -2.88
C LEU A 131 6.12 -8.79 -3.05
N ASP A 132 7.18 -9.09 -2.31
CA ASP A 132 7.84 -10.40 -2.39
C ASP A 132 7.04 -11.47 -1.65
N VAL A 133 6.37 -11.12 -0.55
CA VAL A 133 5.42 -12.01 0.13
C VAL A 133 4.27 -12.40 -0.81
N GLY A 134 3.75 -11.47 -1.60
CA GLY A 134 2.75 -11.75 -2.62
C GLY A 134 3.27 -12.77 -3.66
N LYS A 135 4.46 -12.58 -4.19
CA LYS A 135 5.07 -13.50 -5.18
C LYS A 135 5.32 -14.90 -4.60
N GLN A 136 5.84 -14.97 -3.38
CA GLN A 136 6.07 -16.23 -2.68
C GLN A 136 4.75 -16.99 -2.43
N LEU A 137 3.71 -16.26 -2.03
CA LEU A 137 2.37 -16.83 -1.84
C LEU A 137 1.80 -17.36 -3.15
N LEU A 138 1.95 -16.59 -4.25
CA LEU A 138 1.55 -17.04 -5.58
C LEU A 138 2.24 -18.36 -5.95
N ALA A 139 3.55 -18.43 -5.79
CA ALA A 139 4.34 -19.62 -6.10
C ALA A 139 3.93 -20.83 -5.24
N ALA A 140 3.57 -20.61 -3.97
CA ALA A 140 3.13 -21.66 -3.07
C ALA A 140 1.72 -22.19 -3.40
N VAL A 141 0.79 -21.31 -3.82
CA VAL A 141 -0.61 -21.67 -4.08
C VAL A 141 -0.83 -22.20 -5.49
N GLN A 142 -0.04 -21.74 -6.48
CA GLN A 142 -0.21 -22.09 -7.89
C GLN A 142 -0.26 -23.62 -8.17
N PRO A 143 0.60 -24.49 -7.58
CA PRO A 143 0.54 -25.92 -7.84
C PRO A 143 -0.77 -26.57 -7.34
N GLU A 144 -1.27 -26.15 -6.18
CA GLU A 144 -2.55 -26.65 -5.65
C GLU A 144 -3.75 -26.18 -6.48
N ALA A 145 -3.76 -24.90 -6.85
CA ALA A 145 -4.77 -24.34 -7.73
C ALA A 145 -4.79 -25.03 -9.10
N GLY A 146 -3.62 -25.34 -9.66
CA GLY A 146 -3.48 -26.06 -10.92
C GLY A 146 -4.09 -27.46 -10.91
N LYS A 147 -4.02 -28.19 -9.80
CA LYS A 147 -4.64 -29.52 -9.66
C LYS A 147 -6.17 -29.45 -9.86
N ILE A 148 -6.79 -28.40 -9.36
CA ILE A 148 -8.25 -28.19 -9.48
C ILE A 148 -8.64 -27.35 -10.69
N GLY A 149 -7.75 -27.14 -11.65
CA GLY A 149 -8.03 -26.42 -12.90
C GLY A 149 -8.19 -24.91 -12.75
N ILE A 150 -7.66 -24.32 -11.66
CA ILE A 150 -7.68 -22.87 -11.41
C ILE A 150 -6.30 -22.27 -11.67
N ALA A 151 -6.25 -21.16 -12.42
CA ALA A 151 -5.04 -20.37 -12.59
C ALA A 151 -5.08 -19.17 -11.63
N VAL A 152 -4.12 -19.12 -10.71
CA VAL A 152 -3.90 -17.95 -9.86
C VAL A 152 -3.04 -16.97 -10.64
N GLN A 153 -3.56 -15.75 -10.86
CA GLN A 153 -2.89 -14.72 -11.64
C GLN A 153 -2.10 -13.74 -10.80
N ALA A 154 -2.66 -13.36 -9.65
CA ALA A 154 -2.01 -12.45 -8.73
C ALA A 154 -2.44 -12.74 -7.28
N THR A 155 -1.52 -12.52 -6.37
CA THR A 155 -1.78 -12.48 -4.94
C THR A 155 -1.19 -11.20 -4.38
N GLU A 156 -2.01 -10.41 -3.73
CA GLU A 156 -1.62 -9.12 -3.19
C GLU A 156 -1.91 -9.07 -1.69
N VAL A 157 -0.92 -8.64 -0.92
CA VAL A 157 -1.11 -8.37 0.51
C VAL A 157 -1.88 -7.07 0.63
N LYS A 158 -3.11 -7.15 1.14
CA LYS A 158 -3.99 -6.02 1.28
C LYS A 158 -3.65 -5.21 2.53
N ASP A 159 -3.74 -5.85 3.69
CA ASP A 159 -3.49 -5.21 4.98
C ASP A 159 -2.67 -6.13 5.90
N VAL A 160 -1.79 -5.50 6.68
CA VAL A 160 -1.07 -6.13 7.79
C VAL A 160 -1.39 -5.33 9.05
N MET A 161 -2.11 -5.95 9.98
CA MET A 161 -2.50 -5.32 11.24
C MET A 161 -1.65 -5.87 12.38
N PHE A 162 -1.16 -4.96 13.22
CA PHE A 162 -0.38 -5.26 14.41
C PHE A 162 -1.21 -4.98 15.68
N PRO A 163 -0.93 -5.67 16.79
CA PRO A 163 -1.41 -5.27 18.09
C PRO A 163 -1.02 -3.83 18.40
N GLY A 164 -1.90 -3.10 19.12
CA GLY A 164 -1.74 -1.66 19.34
C GLY A 164 -0.43 -1.24 19.99
N ASP A 165 0.07 -2.06 20.91
CA ASP A 165 1.31 -1.78 21.66
C ASP A 165 2.55 -1.90 20.77
N LEU A 166 2.59 -2.90 19.90
CA LEU A 166 3.66 -3.07 18.92
C LEU A 166 3.65 -1.97 17.86
N LYS A 167 2.46 -1.55 17.44
CA LYS A 167 2.33 -0.42 16.50
C LYS A 167 2.96 0.86 17.05
N LYS A 168 2.79 1.14 18.35
CA LYS A 168 3.42 2.28 19.02
C LYS A 168 4.94 2.13 19.05
N ALA A 169 5.45 0.96 19.49
CA ALA A 169 6.87 0.69 19.54
C ALA A 169 7.56 0.83 18.17
N PHE A 170 6.97 0.27 17.12
CA PHE A 170 7.49 0.45 15.75
C PHE A 170 7.43 1.90 15.27
N ALA A 171 6.37 2.64 15.61
CA ALA A 171 6.28 4.06 15.28
C ALA A 171 7.38 4.89 15.96
N GLU A 172 7.70 4.59 17.23
CA GLU A 172 8.80 5.23 17.96
C GLU A 172 10.17 4.92 17.35
N VAL A 173 10.43 3.66 17.02
CA VAL A 173 11.68 3.25 16.36
C VAL A 173 11.83 3.93 14.99
N LEU A 174 10.75 3.96 14.19
CA LEU A 174 10.76 4.62 12.88
C LEU A 174 10.99 6.14 13.03
N LYS A 175 10.34 6.77 14.00
CA LYS A 175 10.51 8.19 14.33
C LYS A 175 11.96 8.49 14.73
N ALA A 176 12.54 7.70 15.64
CA ALA A 176 13.92 7.85 16.05
C ALA A 176 14.90 7.70 14.88
N LYS A 177 14.65 6.74 13.98
CA LYS A 177 15.45 6.54 12.76
C LYS A 177 15.36 7.74 11.82
N GLN A 178 14.16 8.27 11.60
CA GLN A 178 13.95 9.46 10.75
C GLN A 178 14.59 10.71 11.37
N GLU A 179 14.47 10.91 12.67
CA GLU A 179 15.12 12.01 13.40
C GLU A 179 16.64 11.92 13.30
N GLY A 180 17.21 10.72 13.45
CA GLY A 180 18.64 10.48 13.27
C GLY A 180 19.11 10.79 11.84
N GLN A 181 18.38 10.38 10.83
CA GLN A 181 18.68 10.71 9.43
C GLN A 181 18.56 12.21 9.17
N ALA A 182 17.53 12.86 9.67
CA ALA A 182 17.35 14.31 9.53
C ALA A 182 18.48 15.11 10.24
N ALA A 183 18.92 14.65 11.41
CA ALA A 183 20.05 15.24 12.12
C ALA A 183 21.36 15.08 11.33
N LEU A 184 21.61 13.91 10.74
CA LEU A 184 22.76 13.67 9.89
C LEU A 184 22.79 14.57 8.65
N GLU A 185 21.66 14.70 7.96
CA GLU A 185 21.54 15.57 6.78
C GLU A 185 21.68 17.05 7.16
N ARG A 186 21.17 17.44 8.32
CA ARG A 186 21.35 18.80 8.86
C ARG A 186 22.82 19.09 9.14
N ALA A 187 23.52 18.17 9.82
CA ALA A 187 24.96 18.32 10.10
C ALA A 187 25.82 18.35 8.82
N ARG A 188 25.44 17.56 7.80
CA ARG A 188 26.09 17.61 6.47
C ARG A 188 25.86 18.95 5.79
N GLY A 189 24.64 19.47 5.84
CA GLY A 189 24.30 20.79 5.30
C GLY A 189 25.06 21.92 5.99
N GLU A 190 25.13 21.92 7.31
CA GLU A 190 25.91 22.88 8.09
C GLU A 190 27.40 22.83 7.75
N SER A 191 27.97 21.63 7.66
CA SER A 191 29.37 21.44 7.28
C SER A 191 29.64 21.95 5.85
N ALA A 192 28.71 21.73 4.92
CA ALA A 192 28.82 22.26 3.56
C ALA A 192 28.72 23.79 3.53
N ALA A 193 27.77 24.35 4.30
CA ALA A 193 27.59 25.80 4.43
C ALA A 193 28.87 26.45 5.02
N LEU A 194 29.45 25.89 6.08
CA LEU A 194 30.68 26.38 6.66
C LEU A 194 31.87 26.31 5.68
N ARG A 195 31.98 25.24 4.89
CA ARG A 195 33.00 25.16 3.83
C ARG A 195 32.82 26.22 2.76
N ASN A 196 31.59 26.47 2.34
CA ASN A 196 31.27 27.52 1.36
C ASN A 196 31.58 28.90 1.92
N LEU A 197 31.25 29.16 3.20
CA LEU A 197 31.62 30.41 3.88
C LEU A 197 33.11 30.58 3.99
N ALA A 198 33.85 29.53 4.37
CA ALA A 198 35.33 29.57 4.44
C ALA A 198 35.96 29.84 3.06
N ASN A 199 35.43 29.22 2.00
CA ASN A 199 35.89 29.47 0.65
C ASN A 199 35.56 30.92 0.18
N ALA A 200 34.36 31.40 0.51
CA ALA A 200 34.00 32.79 0.23
C ALA A 200 34.89 33.80 1.00
N ALA A 201 35.18 33.52 2.26
CA ALA A 201 36.09 34.35 3.05
C ALA A 201 37.49 34.44 2.43
N ARG A 202 38.08 33.32 2.00
CA ARG A 202 39.34 33.29 1.29
C ARG A 202 39.36 34.10 0.00
N LEU A 203 38.26 34.04 -0.77
CA LEU A 203 38.08 34.83 -1.99
C LEU A 203 38.01 36.33 -1.70
N LEU A 204 37.34 36.71 -0.60
CA LEU A 204 37.25 38.10 -0.16
C LEU A 204 38.60 38.61 0.35
N GLU A 205 39.35 37.81 1.10
CA GLU A 205 40.71 38.16 1.57
C GLU A 205 41.68 38.36 0.42
N SER A 206 41.57 37.55 -0.64
CA SER A 206 42.48 37.66 -1.82
C SER A 206 42.14 38.85 -2.74
N ASN A 207 40.95 39.48 -2.62
CA ASN A 207 40.50 40.52 -3.52
C ASN A 207 39.83 41.70 -2.78
N PRO A 208 40.59 42.80 -2.43
CA PRO A 208 40.01 43.93 -1.69
C PRO A 208 38.86 44.67 -2.39
N ALA A 209 38.81 44.62 -3.72
CA ALA A 209 37.74 45.24 -4.47
C ALA A 209 36.40 44.50 -4.24
N LEU A 210 36.41 43.16 -4.12
CA LEU A 210 35.24 42.36 -3.78
C LEU A 210 34.78 42.59 -2.34
N GLN A 211 35.69 42.87 -1.41
CA GLN A 211 35.34 43.23 -0.03
C GLN A 211 34.50 44.50 0.02
N ASN A 212 34.98 45.56 -0.70
CA ASN A 212 34.29 46.81 -0.75
C ASN A 212 32.86 46.70 -1.40
N LEU A 213 32.78 45.90 -2.48
CA LEU A 213 31.51 45.67 -3.18
C LEU A 213 30.54 44.90 -2.29
N ARG A 214 30.97 43.91 -1.53
CA ARG A 214 30.15 43.16 -0.58
C ARG A 214 29.72 43.98 0.62
N LEU A 215 30.56 44.92 1.10
CA LEU A 215 30.21 45.89 2.12
C LEU A 215 29.08 46.81 1.64
N ILE A 216 29.18 47.34 0.43
CA ILE A 216 28.16 48.20 -0.17
C ILE A 216 26.81 47.40 -0.34
N GLN A 217 26.88 46.15 -0.80
CA GLN A 217 25.67 45.30 -0.92
C GLN A 217 25.01 45.00 0.42
N SER A 218 25.79 44.74 1.47
CA SER A 218 25.26 44.47 2.82
C SER A 218 24.58 45.70 3.43
N ILE A 219 25.08 46.89 3.13
CA ILE A 219 24.47 48.17 3.56
C ILE A 219 23.16 48.41 2.86
N SER A 220 23.12 48.19 1.52
CA SER A 220 21.89 48.40 0.75
C SER A 220 20.79 47.38 1.10
N ALA A 221 21.14 46.15 1.48
CA ALA A 221 20.18 45.12 1.83
C ALA A 221 19.60 45.27 3.27
N ALA A 222 20.32 45.90 4.18
CA ALA A 222 19.94 46.01 5.59
C ALA A 222 19.19 47.31 5.94
N GLY A 223 19.09 48.30 5.06
CA GLY A 223 18.45 49.59 5.33
C GLY A 223 19.13 50.40 6.45
N ASN A 224 20.35 50.07 6.84
CA ASN A 224 21.11 50.73 7.89
C ASN A 224 22.08 51.75 7.33
N THR A 225 22.11 52.91 7.94
CA THR A 225 23.06 54.01 7.58
C THR A 225 24.42 53.71 8.25
N LEU A 226 25.43 53.49 7.43
CA LEU A 226 26.79 53.28 7.90
C LEU A 226 27.58 54.61 7.83
N VAL A 227 27.96 55.13 8.95
CA VAL A 227 28.83 56.32 9.01
C VAL A 227 30.28 55.85 8.96
N MET A 228 30.94 56.07 7.84
CA MET A 228 32.39 55.79 7.72
C MET A 228 33.18 57.00 8.23
N GLY A 229 33.77 56.86 9.42
CA GLY A 229 34.81 57.77 9.92
C GLY A 229 36.19 57.39 9.39
N LEU A 230 37.01 58.36 9.11
CA LEU A 230 38.45 58.17 8.80
C LEU A 230 39.19 57.38 9.88
N PRO A 231 40.30 56.71 9.60
CA PRO A 231 40.75 55.46 10.19
C PRO A 231 41.26 55.58 11.61
N THR A 232 40.40 55.67 12.59
CA THR A 232 40.70 55.37 13.98
C THR A 232 39.43 54.85 14.65
N GLY A 233 39.20 53.52 14.55
CA GLY A 233 38.28 52.79 15.42
C GLY A 233 36.79 52.87 15.04
N PHE A 234 36.18 51.78 14.64
CA PHE A 234 34.76 51.66 14.51
C PHE A 234 34.06 51.77 15.88
N VAL A 235 33.27 52.81 16.11
CA VAL A 235 32.37 52.89 17.25
C VAL A 235 30.94 52.63 16.73
N PRO A 236 30.25 51.58 17.12
CA PRO A 236 28.87 51.41 16.73
C PRO A 236 27.97 52.42 17.46
N LEU A 237 27.38 53.37 16.73
CA LEU A 237 26.36 54.27 17.23
C LEU A 237 25.06 53.47 17.36
N ASN A 238 24.72 53.07 18.58
CA ASN A 238 23.44 52.49 18.94
C ASN A 238 22.38 53.56 18.85
N ALA A 239 21.56 53.61 17.79
CA ALA A 239 20.43 54.53 17.68
C ALA A 239 19.45 54.19 18.82
N GLY A 240 19.31 55.13 19.74
CA GLY A 240 18.54 54.99 20.95
C GLY A 240 17.11 54.48 20.70
N LYS A 241 16.76 53.48 21.41
CA LYS A 241 15.36 53.07 21.62
C LYS A 241 14.64 54.23 22.31
N ALA A 242 13.65 54.81 21.63
CA ALA A 242 12.69 55.68 22.26
C ALA A 242 12.02 54.94 23.44
N ALA A 243 12.06 55.54 24.63
CA ALA A 243 11.42 55.00 25.80
C ALA A 243 9.88 54.91 25.60
N PRO A 244 9.26 53.81 26.01
CA PRO A 244 7.79 53.74 25.99
C PRO A 244 7.24 54.65 27.12
N LYS A 245 6.32 55.52 26.78
CA LYS A 245 5.45 56.27 27.70
C LYS A 245 4.66 55.24 28.53
N GLY A 246 4.71 55.41 29.85
CA GLY A 246 3.93 54.63 30.79
C GLY A 246 2.42 54.90 30.62
N PRO A 247 1.60 53.92 30.91
CA PRO A 247 0.16 54.12 30.97
C PRO A 247 -0.24 54.67 32.33
N ASP A 248 -1.08 55.69 32.24
CA ASP A 248 -1.81 56.28 33.40
C ASP A 248 -2.70 55.22 34.04
N ALA A 249 -2.66 55.22 35.35
CA ALA A 249 -3.58 54.54 36.25
C ALA A 249 -5.00 55.11 36.07
N LYS A 250 -5.98 54.26 35.93
CA LYS A 250 -7.34 54.48 36.46
C LYS A 250 -7.91 53.17 36.99
N GLU A 251 -8.10 53.22 38.29
CA GLU A 251 -9.02 52.43 39.09
C GLU A 251 -10.42 52.38 38.48
N ASN A 252 -11.09 51.25 38.67
CA ASN A 252 -12.45 51.14 39.22
C ASN A 252 -12.80 49.65 39.16
N GLU A 253 -12.86 49.01 40.26
CA GLU A 253 -14.02 48.73 41.13
C GLU A 253 -15.20 48.05 40.46
N ALA A 254 -15.54 46.96 41.10
CA ALA A 254 -16.86 46.44 41.40
C ALA A 254 -17.49 45.43 40.45
N GLY A 255 -17.88 44.31 41.02
CA GLY A 255 -19.22 43.77 41.06
C GLY A 255 -19.32 42.32 40.58
N GLU A 256 -19.41 41.45 41.53
CA GLU A 256 -20.50 40.46 41.79
C GLU A 256 -21.25 39.94 40.55
N GLU A 257 -21.18 38.69 40.21
CA GLU A 257 -22.02 37.55 40.64
C GLU A 257 -21.45 36.24 40.11
#